data_29eb6e972b7c50f34ba9ea364c96bbec
#
_entry.id   29eb6e972b7c50f34ba9ea364c96bbec
#
_cell.length_a   1.000
_cell.length_b   1.000
_cell.length_c   1.000
_cell.angle_alpha   90.00
_cell.angle_beta   90.00
_cell.angle_gamma   90.00
#
_symmetry.space_group_name_H-M   'P 1'
#
loop_
_entity.id
_entity.type
_entity.pdbx_description
1 polymer ?
#
loop_
_entity_poly.entity_id
_entity_poly.type
_entity_poly.pdbx_seq_one_letter_code
_entity_poly.pdbx_strand_id
1 'polypeptide(L)'
;MKKLMSLILAACCAVMLLTACQNNPSSAPESSSQSAVVDYTYSLDAENVQVYDVGIPSRGIEIPGTLTLPAGKESDRVPLVIFEHDLFGDRSTHGVFEEIALGLAEQGIASVSVDFSGCGDSTEDFSDNCPFFIDWDVIAARDYVLANAPVDQQRLGLLGYGFGARMAMEAGALKDSPYTAMSLISPMVGGYEDTLHLLFGAEYDRMLSEAFSEARGTEFTAADGIARTISVNWFDDMTLSNPMKNVQHIKGSLQVISASKDELVPAAVTKALLNGAAGSQAKVSALEVDSDHSFGFPQEDSAVRAQVIEAVVTFFADAF
;
A
#
# COMPACT_ATOMS: atom_id res chain seq x y z
N MET A 1 51.83 -9.18 15.13
CA MET A 1 50.90 -8.39 15.97
C MET A 1 49.48 -8.43 15.41
N LYS A 2 48.87 -9.62 15.22
CA LYS A 2 47.51 -9.82 14.71
C LYS A 2 46.82 -11.03 15.42
N LYS A 3 47.04 -11.23 16.72
CA LYS A 3 46.42 -12.31 17.49
C LYS A 3 46.04 -11.95 18.94
N LEU A 4 45.83 -10.65 19.25
CA LEU A 4 45.52 -10.21 20.62
C LEU A 4 44.28 -9.30 20.73
N MET A 5 43.36 -9.30 19.75
CA MET A 5 42.13 -8.49 19.82
C MET A 5 40.81 -9.33 19.75
N SER A 6 40.90 -10.63 19.98
CA SER A 6 39.71 -11.52 19.89
C SER A 6 39.28 -12.14 21.22
N LEU A 7 39.72 -11.63 22.39
CA LEU A 7 39.43 -12.24 23.69
C LEU A 7 38.82 -11.30 24.73
N ILE A 8 38.31 -10.12 24.38
CA ILE A 8 37.73 -9.16 25.35
C ILE A 8 36.22 -8.95 25.17
N LEU A 9 35.56 -9.62 24.23
CA LEU A 9 34.11 -9.47 24.00
C LEU A 9 33.26 -10.66 24.51
N ALA A 10 33.82 -11.58 25.29
CA ALA A 10 33.10 -12.76 25.78
C ALA A 10 32.91 -12.80 27.33
N ALA A 11 33.16 -11.69 28.05
CA ALA A 11 33.15 -11.69 29.51
C ALA A 11 32.12 -10.76 30.16
N CYS A 12 31.16 -10.17 29.44
CA CYS A 12 30.13 -9.29 30.02
C CYS A 12 28.69 -9.82 30.01
N CYS A 13 28.44 -11.08 29.65
CA CYS A 13 27.08 -11.64 29.61
C CYS A 13 26.81 -12.74 30.67
N ALA A 14 27.58 -12.83 31.76
CA ALA A 14 27.42 -13.95 32.68
C ALA A 14 27.38 -13.56 34.15
N VAL A 15 26.81 -12.41 34.53
CA VAL A 15 26.48 -12.13 35.97
C VAL A 15 25.21 -11.28 36.03
N MET A 16 24.04 -11.88 35.85
CA MET A 16 22.75 -11.43 36.38
C MET A 16 21.70 -12.56 36.25
N LEU A 17 21.93 -13.62 36.96
CA LEU A 17 20.90 -14.59 37.31
C LEU A 17 21.24 -15.15 38.67
N LEU A 18 20.56 -14.65 39.70
CA LEU A 18 20.24 -15.33 40.96
C LEU A 18 19.84 -14.30 42.03
N THR A 19 18.58 -13.88 42.00
CA THR A 19 17.82 -13.67 43.24
C THR A 19 16.38 -14.01 42.95
N ALA A 20 16.06 -15.27 43.20
CA ALA A 20 14.69 -15.72 43.35
C ALA A 20 14.20 -15.24 44.73
N CYS A 21 13.10 -14.52 44.77
CA CYS A 21 12.24 -14.43 45.91
C CYS A 21 10.82 -14.74 45.52
N GLN A 22 10.33 -15.78 46.16
CA GLN A 22 8.94 -16.21 46.15
C GLN A 22 8.01 -15.08 46.57
N ASN A 23 6.85 -14.94 45.89
CA ASN A 23 5.56 -14.76 46.54
C ASN A 23 4.43 -14.74 45.54
N ASN A 24 3.51 -15.67 45.73
CA ASN A 24 2.07 -15.75 45.48
C ASN A 24 1.45 -15.18 44.17
N PRO A 25 0.55 -15.95 43.55
CA PRO A 25 -0.19 -15.53 42.40
C PRO A 25 -1.33 -14.58 42.79
N SER A 26 -1.15 -13.31 42.53
CA SER A 26 -2.24 -12.33 42.44
C SER A 26 -2.69 -12.28 41.00
N SER A 27 -3.96 -12.61 40.79
CA SER A 27 -4.70 -12.52 39.55
C SER A 27 -4.36 -11.26 38.76
N ALA A 28 -3.74 -11.44 37.59
CA ALA A 28 -3.67 -10.40 36.58
C ALA A 28 -5.09 -10.08 36.10
N PRO A 29 -5.49 -8.81 35.97
CA PRO A 29 -6.72 -8.50 35.29
C PRO A 29 -6.51 -8.86 33.82
N GLU A 30 -7.39 -9.71 33.29
CA GLU A 30 -7.59 -9.87 31.87
C GLU A 30 -7.98 -8.50 31.31
N SER A 31 -7.02 -7.82 30.69
CA SER A 31 -7.28 -6.65 29.87
C SER A 31 -7.87 -7.15 28.56
N SER A 32 -9.18 -7.33 28.55
CA SER A 32 -9.97 -7.35 27.34
C SER A 32 -10.00 -5.91 26.79
N SER A 33 -8.95 -5.48 26.12
CA SER A 33 -9.06 -4.35 25.22
C SER A 33 -9.74 -4.86 23.94
N GLN A 34 -11.06 -5.01 23.98
CA GLN A 34 -11.87 -4.81 22.81
C GLN A 34 -11.66 -3.34 22.44
N SER A 35 -10.82 -3.08 21.44
CA SER A 35 -10.84 -1.80 20.73
C SER A 35 -12.25 -1.68 20.19
N ALA A 36 -13.02 -0.74 20.76
CA ALA A 36 -14.32 -0.41 20.24
C ALA A 36 -14.09 0.09 18.80
N VAL A 37 -14.62 -0.62 17.83
CA VAL A 37 -14.84 -0.09 16.50
C VAL A 37 -15.69 1.16 16.72
N VAL A 38 -15.12 2.35 16.52
CA VAL A 38 -15.87 3.59 16.63
C VAL A 38 -16.76 3.64 15.40
N ASP A 39 -18.05 3.46 15.63
CA ASP A 39 -19.09 3.39 14.62
C ASP A 39 -19.31 4.79 14.02
N TYR A 40 -18.58 5.11 12.95
CA TYR A 40 -18.89 6.22 12.07
C TYR A 40 -19.49 5.67 10.79
N THR A 41 -20.77 5.34 10.83
CA THR A 41 -21.54 4.97 9.63
C THR A 41 -21.71 6.17 8.72
N TYR A 42 -20.93 6.23 7.65
CA TYR A 42 -21.24 7.08 6.50
C TYR A 42 -22.20 6.29 5.62
N SER A 43 -23.49 6.67 5.66
CA SER A 43 -24.53 6.04 4.84
C SER A 43 -24.50 6.67 3.43
N LEU A 44 -23.80 6.05 2.50
CA LEU A 44 -24.21 6.11 1.11
C LEU A 44 -25.41 5.15 0.95
N ASP A 45 -26.45 5.57 0.21
CA ASP A 45 -27.72 4.84 0.01
C ASP A 45 -27.55 3.53 -0.81
N ALA A 46 -26.70 2.64 -0.37
CA ALA A 46 -26.58 1.29 -0.88
C ALA A 46 -27.14 0.33 0.19
N GLU A 47 -28.32 -0.19 -0.02
CA GLU A 47 -29.01 -1.13 0.89
C GLU A 47 -28.16 -2.38 1.26
N ASN A 48 -26.98 -2.56 0.61
CA ASN A 48 -26.18 -3.78 0.69
C ASN A 48 -24.68 -3.53 0.98
N VAL A 49 -24.27 -2.34 1.43
CA VAL A 49 -22.87 -2.00 1.70
C VAL A 49 -22.75 -1.31 3.05
N GLN A 50 -21.73 -1.68 3.81
CA GLN A 50 -21.36 -1.05 5.08
C GLN A 50 -20.00 -0.37 4.91
N VAL A 51 -19.93 0.93 5.19
CA VAL A 51 -18.68 1.73 5.09
C VAL A 51 -18.34 2.27 6.47
N TYR A 52 -17.07 2.09 6.87
CA TYR A 52 -16.57 2.48 8.19
C TYR A 52 -15.29 3.30 8.03
N ASP A 53 -15.22 4.45 8.67
CA ASP A 53 -13.94 5.10 8.94
C ASP A 53 -13.26 4.38 10.11
N VAL A 54 -12.00 4.01 9.93
CA VAL A 54 -11.25 3.21 10.90
C VAL A 54 -9.90 3.85 11.19
N GLY A 55 -9.51 3.84 12.46
CA GLY A 55 -8.13 4.11 12.88
C GLY A 55 -7.39 2.79 13.01
N ILE A 56 -6.40 2.54 12.17
CA ILE A 56 -5.65 1.29 12.11
C ILE A 56 -4.33 1.45 12.87
N PRO A 57 -4.10 0.70 13.96
CA PRO A 57 -2.84 0.77 14.70
C PRO A 57 -1.66 0.31 13.82
N SER A 58 -0.68 1.18 13.60
CA SER A 58 0.56 0.88 12.89
C SER A 58 1.71 1.67 13.51
N ARG A 59 2.87 1.08 13.65
CA ARG A 59 4.12 1.78 14.06
C ARG A 59 4.01 2.64 15.33
N GLY A 60 2.99 2.44 16.18
CA GLY A 60 2.73 3.23 17.39
C GLY A 60 1.84 4.45 17.17
N ILE A 61 1.28 4.61 15.99
CA ILE A 61 0.28 5.61 15.61
C ILE A 61 -1.01 4.93 15.14
N GLU A 62 -2.03 5.71 14.82
CA GLU A 62 -3.21 5.26 14.09
C GLU A 62 -3.18 5.87 12.69
N ILE A 63 -3.24 5.02 11.66
CA ILE A 63 -3.39 5.45 10.27
C ILE A 63 -4.88 5.50 9.90
N PRO A 64 -5.34 6.57 9.25
CA PRO A 64 -6.73 6.67 8.80
C PRO A 64 -7.02 5.67 7.69
N GLY A 65 -8.17 5.03 7.74
CA GLY A 65 -8.62 4.10 6.70
C GLY A 65 -10.12 4.12 6.51
N THR A 66 -10.56 3.65 5.35
CA THR A 66 -11.96 3.39 5.03
C THR A 66 -12.13 1.91 4.73
N LEU A 67 -12.91 1.23 5.59
CA LEU A 67 -13.25 -0.19 5.44
C LEU A 67 -14.64 -0.31 4.83
N THR A 68 -14.75 -0.98 3.69
CA THR A 68 -16.02 -1.25 3.00
C THR A 68 -16.32 -2.75 3.03
N LEU A 69 -17.48 -3.12 3.57
CA LEU A 69 -17.92 -4.50 3.69
C LEU A 69 -19.22 -4.74 2.92
N PRO A 70 -19.37 -5.91 2.26
CA PRO A 70 -20.66 -6.32 1.71
C PRO A 70 -21.65 -6.63 2.84
N ALA A 71 -22.84 -6.03 2.81
CA ALA A 71 -23.88 -6.32 3.78
C ALA A 71 -24.52 -7.71 3.56
N GLY A 72 -25.06 -8.28 4.63
CA GLY A 72 -25.72 -9.59 4.57
C GLY A 72 -24.78 -10.78 4.41
N LYS A 73 -23.46 -10.55 4.60
CA LYS A 73 -22.41 -11.57 4.53
C LYS A 73 -21.70 -11.79 5.86
N GLU A 74 -22.30 -11.37 6.97
CA GLU A 74 -21.66 -11.39 8.30
C GLU A 74 -21.26 -12.81 8.77
N SER A 75 -21.88 -13.85 8.23
CA SER A 75 -21.53 -15.26 8.48
C SER A 75 -20.53 -15.85 7.50
N ASP A 76 -20.32 -15.21 6.36
CA ASP A 76 -19.47 -15.71 5.29
C ASP A 76 -18.11 -15.00 5.31
N ARG A 77 -17.05 -15.76 5.13
CA ARG A 77 -15.74 -15.15 4.92
C ARG A 77 -15.62 -14.70 3.48
N VAL A 78 -15.51 -13.39 3.27
CA VAL A 78 -15.41 -12.76 1.94
C VAL A 78 -13.97 -12.45 1.56
N PRO A 79 -13.62 -12.31 0.26
CA PRO A 79 -12.31 -11.81 -0.15
C PRO A 79 -12.07 -10.40 0.39
N LEU A 80 -10.79 -10.01 0.51
CA LEU A 80 -10.37 -8.66 0.89
C LEU A 80 -9.41 -8.08 -0.14
N VAL A 81 -9.61 -6.84 -0.56
CA VAL A 81 -8.68 -6.06 -1.37
C VAL A 81 -8.18 -4.85 -0.56
N ILE A 82 -6.85 -4.69 -0.47
CA ILE A 82 -6.23 -3.51 0.14
C ILE A 82 -5.87 -2.54 -0.97
N PHE A 83 -6.17 -1.24 -0.77
CA PHE A 83 -5.95 -0.19 -1.77
C PHE A 83 -4.79 0.70 -1.35
N GLU A 84 -3.91 0.97 -2.30
CA GLU A 84 -2.69 1.76 -2.14
C GLU A 84 -2.71 2.95 -3.11
N HIS A 85 -2.87 4.17 -2.58
CA HIS A 85 -2.98 5.39 -3.38
C HIS A 85 -1.62 5.87 -3.92
N ASP A 86 -1.64 6.80 -4.87
CA ASP A 86 -0.43 7.40 -5.44
C ASP A 86 0.32 8.30 -4.45
N LEU A 87 1.59 8.62 -4.73
CA LEU A 87 2.56 9.27 -3.83
C LEU A 87 2.04 10.52 -3.13
N PHE A 88 1.32 11.39 -3.82
CA PHE A 88 0.74 12.63 -3.29
C PHE A 88 -0.79 12.59 -3.20
N GLY A 89 -1.37 11.39 -3.28
CA GLY A 89 -2.81 11.15 -3.23
C GLY A 89 -3.34 11.00 -1.81
N ASP A 90 -4.52 10.43 -1.73
CA ASP A 90 -5.20 10.04 -0.50
C ASP A 90 -6.00 8.75 -0.74
N ARG A 91 -6.56 8.18 0.34
CA ARG A 91 -7.34 6.93 0.30
C ARG A 91 -8.61 6.98 -0.56
N SER A 92 -9.07 8.19 -0.96
CA SER A 92 -10.22 8.33 -1.87
C SER A 92 -9.82 8.29 -3.33
N THR A 93 -8.61 8.77 -3.67
CA THR A 93 -8.14 8.89 -5.06
C THR A 93 -9.19 9.60 -5.93
N HIS A 94 -9.61 10.82 -5.53
CA HIS A 94 -10.68 11.58 -6.19
C HIS A 94 -12.03 10.84 -6.22
N GLY A 95 -12.37 10.05 -5.21
CA GLY A 95 -13.58 9.25 -5.14
C GLY A 95 -13.56 7.94 -5.95
N VAL A 96 -12.49 7.67 -6.71
CA VAL A 96 -12.36 6.45 -7.53
C VAL A 96 -12.27 5.20 -6.67
N PHE A 97 -11.49 5.25 -5.60
CA PHE A 97 -11.34 4.10 -4.70
C PHE A 97 -12.63 3.80 -3.96
N GLU A 98 -13.42 4.83 -3.63
CA GLU A 98 -14.75 4.67 -3.06
C GLU A 98 -15.71 3.98 -4.03
N GLU A 99 -15.75 4.42 -5.31
CA GLU A 99 -16.60 3.79 -6.33
C GLU A 99 -16.19 2.34 -6.60
N ILE A 100 -14.88 2.05 -6.65
CA ILE A 100 -14.37 0.67 -6.78
C ILE A 100 -14.78 -0.15 -5.54
N ALA A 101 -14.63 0.39 -4.33
CA ALA A 101 -14.99 -0.30 -3.09
C ALA A 101 -16.47 -0.67 -3.04
N LEU A 102 -17.36 0.24 -3.46
CA LEU A 102 -18.78 -0.01 -3.60
C LEU A 102 -19.07 -1.11 -4.62
N GLY A 103 -18.47 -1.03 -5.80
CA GLY A 103 -18.62 -2.05 -6.83
C GLY A 103 -18.11 -3.42 -6.40
N LEU A 104 -17.01 -3.50 -5.65
CA LEU A 104 -16.50 -4.74 -5.06
C LEU A 104 -17.44 -5.30 -4.00
N ALA A 105 -18.00 -4.45 -3.13
CA ALA A 105 -18.93 -4.88 -2.11
C ALA A 105 -20.23 -5.47 -2.71
N GLU A 106 -20.72 -4.95 -3.83
CA GLU A 106 -21.82 -5.53 -4.61
C GLU A 106 -21.49 -6.93 -5.13
N GLN A 107 -20.21 -7.21 -5.41
CA GLN A 107 -19.71 -8.53 -5.80
C GLN A 107 -19.39 -9.43 -4.58
N GLY A 108 -19.64 -8.96 -3.35
CA GLY A 108 -19.36 -9.72 -2.13
C GLY A 108 -17.89 -9.71 -1.72
N ILE A 109 -17.13 -8.68 -2.09
CA ILE A 109 -15.70 -8.50 -1.81
C ILE A 109 -15.53 -7.30 -0.88
N ALA A 110 -14.84 -7.48 0.25
CA ALA A 110 -14.46 -6.40 1.16
C ALA A 110 -13.26 -5.62 0.63
N SER A 111 -13.16 -4.36 1.02
CA SER A 111 -11.97 -3.56 0.72
C SER A 111 -11.58 -2.65 1.90
N VAL A 112 -10.30 -2.30 1.97
CA VAL A 112 -9.78 -1.27 2.86
C VAL A 112 -8.82 -0.37 2.12
N SER A 113 -9.01 0.93 2.20
CA SER A 113 -8.09 1.96 1.74
C SER A 113 -7.51 2.71 2.93
N VAL A 114 -6.25 3.14 2.86
CA VAL A 114 -5.56 3.85 3.95
C VAL A 114 -4.87 5.09 3.43
N ASP A 115 -4.74 6.12 4.30
CA ASP A 115 -3.87 7.27 4.02
C ASP A 115 -2.46 6.97 4.50
N PHE A 116 -1.48 7.07 3.61
CA PHE A 116 -0.08 7.00 3.98
C PHE A 116 0.38 8.26 4.71
N SER A 117 1.53 8.19 5.37
CA SER A 117 2.10 9.30 6.13
C SER A 117 2.09 10.62 5.36
N GLY A 118 1.56 11.68 5.96
CA GLY A 118 1.47 13.01 5.37
C GLY A 118 0.51 13.16 4.18
N CYS A 119 -0.37 12.19 3.97
CA CYS A 119 -1.40 12.16 2.93
C CYS A 119 -2.80 12.13 3.58
N GLY A 120 -3.81 12.64 2.88
CA GLY A 120 -5.20 12.61 3.32
C GLY A 120 -5.39 13.17 4.74
N ASP A 121 -5.97 12.35 5.62
CA ASP A 121 -6.22 12.67 7.03
C ASP A 121 -5.10 12.17 7.98
N SER A 122 -3.96 11.73 7.44
CA SER A 122 -2.82 11.31 8.26
C SER A 122 -2.34 12.45 9.17
N THR A 123 -2.05 12.13 10.43
CA THR A 123 -1.49 13.08 11.39
C THR A 123 0.03 13.15 11.38
N GLU A 124 0.69 12.32 10.57
CA GLU A 124 2.14 12.34 10.37
C GLU A 124 2.54 13.39 9.32
N ASP A 125 3.78 13.83 9.39
CA ASP A 125 4.35 14.65 8.33
C ASP A 125 4.69 13.81 7.10
N PHE A 126 4.70 14.43 5.90
CA PHE A 126 5.11 13.75 4.68
C PHE A 126 6.58 13.28 4.72
N SER A 127 7.42 13.82 5.59
CA SER A 127 8.78 13.33 5.83
C SER A 127 8.84 11.89 6.39
N ASP A 128 7.72 11.40 6.95
CA ASP A 128 7.56 10.02 7.38
C ASP A 128 6.99 9.10 6.27
N ASN A 129 6.63 9.66 5.10
CA ASN A 129 6.22 8.89 3.94
C ASN A 129 7.45 8.24 3.30
N CYS A 130 7.65 6.96 3.52
CA CYS A 130 8.72 6.21 2.86
C CYS A 130 8.25 4.79 2.54
N PRO A 131 8.83 4.14 1.51
CA PRO A 131 8.46 2.80 1.08
C PRO A 131 8.34 1.78 2.21
N PHE A 132 9.30 1.77 3.13
CA PHE A 132 9.32 0.85 4.26
C PHE A 132 8.12 1.03 5.20
N PHE A 133 7.71 2.27 5.48
CA PHE A 133 6.55 2.54 6.32
C PHE A 133 5.23 2.23 5.60
N ILE A 134 5.17 2.49 4.30
CA ILE A 134 4.01 2.12 3.48
C ILE A 134 3.78 0.60 3.53
N ASP A 135 4.82 -0.21 3.36
CA ASP A 135 4.73 -1.67 3.48
C ASP A 135 4.17 -2.10 4.85
N TRP A 136 4.61 -1.46 5.92
CA TRP A 136 4.12 -1.76 7.26
C TRP A 136 2.66 -1.35 7.45
N ASP A 137 2.26 -0.23 6.90
CA ASP A 137 0.89 0.27 6.98
C ASP A 137 -0.08 -0.63 6.20
N VAL A 138 0.33 -1.12 5.02
CA VAL A 138 -0.42 -2.11 4.23
C VAL A 138 -0.57 -3.43 4.98
N ILE A 139 0.51 -3.92 5.62
CA ILE A 139 0.47 -5.11 6.47
C ILE A 139 -0.47 -4.89 7.67
N ALA A 140 -0.38 -3.73 8.34
CA ALA A 140 -1.22 -3.38 9.48
C ALA A 140 -2.70 -3.30 9.07
N ALA A 141 -3.02 -2.71 7.92
CA ALA A 141 -4.37 -2.64 7.38
C ALA A 141 -4.95 -4.04 7.10
N ARG A 142 -4.17 -4.90 6.46
CA ARG A 142 -4.55 -6.31 6.25
C ARG A 142 -4.86 -7.01 7.57
N ASP A 143 -3.92 -6.95 8.51
CA ASP A 143 -4.02 -7.69 9.77
C ASP A 143 -5.16 -7.16 10.65
N TYR A 144 -5.40 -5.83 10.62
CA TYR A 144 -6.53 -5.20 11.29
C TYR A 144 -7.86 -5.75 10.75
N VAL A 145 -8.04 -5.79 9.43
CA VAL A 145 -9.28 -6.29 8.83
C VAL A 145 -9.45 -7.79 9.07
N LEU A 146 -8.38 -8.59 8.95
CA LEU A 146 -8.41 -10.01 9.27
C LEU A 146 -8.84 -10.31 10.72
N ALA A 147 -8.50 -9.42 11.65
CA ALA A 147 -8.86 -9.56 13.07
C ALA A 147 -10.27 -9.08 13.41
N ASN A 148 -10.81 -8.12 12.64
CA ASN A 148 -12.04 -7.40 13.01
C ASN A 148 -13.23 -7.59 12.05
N ALA A 149 -13.02 -8.22 10.88
CA ALA A 149 -14.06 -8.43 9.89
C ALA A 149 -14.10 -9.90 9.40
N PRO A 150 -15.23 -10.38 8.87
CA PRO A 150 -15.38 -11.76 8.38
C PRO A 150 -14.76 -11.92 6.99
N VAL A 151 -13.45 -11.77 6.88
CA VAL A 151 -12.70 -11.91 5.61
C VAL A 151 -11.90 -13.22 5.54
N ASP A 152 -11.62 -13.65 4.32
CA ASP A 152 -10.90 -14.88 4.03
C ASP A 152 -9.42 -14.59 3.79
N GLN A 153 -8.57 -15.02 4.71
CA GLN A 153 -7.12 -14.86 4.60
C GLN A 153 -6.47 -15.54 3.38
N GLN A 154 -7.19 -16.42 2.68
CA GLN A 154 -6.71 -17.11 1.48
C GLN A 154 -7.11 -16.39 0.18
N ARG A 155 -8.00 -15.39 0.27
CA ARG A 155 -8.48 -14.59 -0.86
C ARG A 155 -8.19 -13.12 -0.60
N LEU A 156 -6.89 -12.78 -0.70
CA LEU A 156 -6.39 -11.43 -0.49
C LEU A 156 -5.92 -10.83 -1.81
N GLY A 157 -6.26 -9.57 -2.06
CA GLY A 157 -5.85 -8.81 -3.23
C GLY A 157 -5.22 -7.47 -2.86
N LEU A 158 -4.53 -6.89 -3.85
CA LEU A 158 -3.97 -5.54 -3.80
C LEU A 158 -4.48 -4.75 -5.00
N LEU A 159 -4.91 -3.52 -4.76
CA LEU A 159 -5.14 -2.51 -5.78
C LEU A 159 -4.18 -1.36 -5.54
N GLY A 160 -3.33 -1.04 -6.52
CA GLY A 160 -2.44 0.10 -6.41
C GLY A 160 -2.56 1.06 -7.58
N TYR A 161 -2.36 2.36 -7.32
CA TYR A 161 -2.31 3.40 -8.34
C TYR A 161 -0.98 4.16 -8.26
N GLY A 162 -0.32 4.38 -9.40
CA GLY A 162 0.93 5.12 -9.50
C GLY A 162 2.04 4.54 -8.62
N PHE A 163 2.46 5.30 -7.62
CA PHE A 163 3.43 4.85 -6.62
C PHE A 163 2.86 3.74 -5.72
N GLY A 164 1.58 3.82 -5.34
CA GLY A 164 0.92 2.72 -4.63
C GLY A 164 0.91 1.41 -5.44
N ALA A 165 0.83 1.47 -6.76
CA ALA A 165 0.97 0.28 -7.59
C ALA A 165 2.40 -0.29 -7.59
N ARG A 166 3.44 0.55 -7.38
CA ARG A 166 4.80 0.07 -7.12
C ARG A 166 4.85 -0.72 -5.82
N MET A 167 4.28 -0.16 -4.74
CA MET A 167 4.28 -0.79 -3.42
C MET A 167 3.46 -2.08 -3.41
N ALA A 168 2.27 -2.08 -4.02
CA ALA A 168 1.45 -3.27 -4.22
C ALA A 168 2.21 -4.38 -4.95
N MET A 169 2.99 -4.03 -5.97
CA MET A 169 3.80 -5.00 -6.69
C MET A 169 4.96 -5.53 -5.82
N GLU A 170 5.61 -4.71 -5.00
CA GLU A 170 6.65 -5.19 -4.09
C GLU A 170 6.10 -6.21 -3.09
N ALA A 171 4.98 -5.90 -2.45
CA ALA A 171 4.31 -6.81 -1.51
C ALA A 171 3.78 -8.08 -2.20
N GLY A 172 3.15 -7.91 -3.37
CA GLY A 172 2.51 -9.00 -4.11
C GLY A 172 3.49 -9.96 -4.80
N ALA A 173 4.67 -9.49 -5.20
CA ALA A 173 5.69 -10.30 -5.87
C ALA A 173 6.66 -11.00 -4.90
N LEU A 174 6.49 -10.89 -3.59
CA LEU A 174 7.28 -11.67 -2.64
C LEU A 174 6.99 -13.16 -2.80
N LYS A 175 8.03 -14.00 -2.62
CA LYS A 175 7.92 -15.46 -2.76
C LYS A 175 6.82 -16.05 -1.88
N ASP A 176 6.68 -15.53 -0.67
CA ASP A 176 5.71 -15.99 0.34
C ASP A 176 4.55 -15.00 0.49
N SER A 177 4.29 -14.20 -0.55
CA SER A 177 3.17 -13.25 -0.59
C SER A 177 1.83 -13.96 -0.35
N PRO A 178 0.97 -13.45 0.53
CA PRO A 178 -0.38 -13.99 0.74
C PRO A 178 -1.39 -13.54 -0.31
N TYR A 179 -1.01 -12.59 -1.17
CA TYR A 179 -1.91 -12.00 -2.15
C TYR A 179 -2.06 -12.88 -3.39
N THR A 180 -3.30 -13.11 -3.80
CA THR A 180 -3.67 -13.99 -4.92
C THR A 180 -4.24 -13.24 -6.13
N ALA A 181 -4.50 -11.94 -5.98
CA ALA A 181 -4.94 -11.05 -7.07
C ALA A 181 -4.33 -9.67 -6.91
N MET A 182 -3.87 -9.07 -7.99
CA MET A 182 -3.36 -7.68 -8.01
C MET A 182 -3.89 -6.93 -9.23
N SER A 183 -4.40 -5.72 -9.01
CA SER A 183 -4.70 -4.76 -10.07
C SER A 183 -3.80 -3.54 -9.91
N LEU A 184 -2.98 -3.25 -10.91
CA LEU A 184 -1.98 -2.20 -10.90
C LEU A 184 -2.34 -1.15 -11.94
N ILE A 185 -2.73 0.05 -11.50
CA ILE A 185 -3.05 1.19 -12.36
C ILE A 185 -1.80 2.05 -12.47
N SER A 186 -1.29 2.21 -13.69
CA SER A 186 -0.08 2.99 -13.99
C SER A 186 1.10 2.69 -13.06
N PRO A 187 1.57 1.43 -12.98
CA PRO A 187 2.56 1.02 -11.98
C PRO A 187 3.94 1.65 -12.24
N MET A 188 4.44 2.43 -11.28
CA MET A 188 5.77 3.05 -11.32
C MET A 188 6.89 2.05 -11.00
N VAL A 189 6.94 0.93 -11.71
CA VAL A 189 7.87 -0.20 -11.43
C VAL A 189 9.21 -0.12 -12.16
N GLY A 190 9.51 1.00 -12.80
CA GLY A 190 10.81 1.27 -13.40
C GLY A 190 11.98 1.23 -12.41
N GLY A 191 13.22 1.27 -12.91
CA GLY A 191 14.42 1.47 -12.09
C GLY A 191 14.26 2.71 -11.19
N TYR A 192 14.86 2.70 -10.00
CA TYR A 192 14.62 3.80 -9.05
C TYR A 192 15.06 5.16 -9.63
N GLU A 193 16.24 5.26 -10.26
CA GLU A 193 16.73 6.51 -10.85
C GLU A 193 15.81 7.04 -11.95
N ASP A 194 15.40 6.16 -12.89
CA ASP A 194 14.48 6.54 -13.96
C ASP A 194 13.13 7.03 -13.40
N THR A 195 12.61 6.30 -12.39
CA THR A 195 11.36 6.67 -11.71
C THR A 195 11.47 8.03 -11.03
N LEU A 196 12.58 8.31 -10.33
CA LEU A 196 12.78 9.57 -9.62
C LEU A 196 12.97 10.74 -10.58
N HIS A 197 13.66 10.54 -11.70
CA HIS A 197 13.76 11.55 -12.75
C HIS A 197 12.41 11.88 -13.40
N LEU A 198 11.53 10.88 -13.54
CA LEU A 198 10.16 11.11 -14.04
C LEU A 198 9.30 11.84 -13.02
N LEU A 199 9.39 11.50 -11.74
CA LEU A 199 8.60 12.13 -10.66
C LEU A 199 9.04 13.58 -10.39
N PHE A 200 10.33 13.83 -10.30
CA PHE A 200 10.88 15.10 -9.82
C PHE A 200 11.48 15.97 -10.95
N GLY A 201 11.64 15.41 -12.14
CA GLY A 201 12.16 16.13 -13.29
C GLY A 201 13.52 16.77 -13.03
N ALA A 202 13.66 18.06 -13.39
CA ALA A 202 14.89 18.82 -13.21
C ALA A 202 15.29 19.05 -11.74
N GLU A 203 14.37 18.87 -10.79
CA GLU A 203 14.63 19.05 -9.38
C GLU A 203 15.36 17.85 -8.73
N TYR A 204 15.34 16.68 -9.37
CA TYR A 204 15.85 15.43 -8.79
C TYR A 204 17.27 15.54 -8.23
N ASP A 205 18.23 16.01 -9.04
CA ASP A 205 19.64 16.08 -8.62
C ASP A 205 19.84 17.04 -7.43
N ARG A 206 19.11 18.17 -7.42
CA ARG A 206 19.12 19.11 -6.29
C ARG A 206 18.57 18.44 -5.04
N MET A 207 17.38 17.83 -5.16
CA MET A 207 16.67 17.19 -4.05
C MET A 207 17.52 16.07 -3.42
N LEU A 208 18.11 15.22 -4.24
CA LEU A 208 18.98 14.15 -3.78
C LEU A 208 20.20 14.71 -3.01
N SER A 209 20.87 15.72 -3.58
CA SER A 209 22.04 16.35 -2.95
C SER A 209 21.68 17.00 -1.61
N GLU A 210 20.56 17.74 -1.53
CA GLU A 210 20.08 18.40 -0.30
C GLU A 210 19.69 17.37 0.76
N ALA A 211 18.90 16.35 0.41
CA ALA A 211 18.44 15.34 1.34
C ALA A 211 19.60 14.66 2.07
N PHE A 212 20.64 14.27 1.34
CA PHE A 212 21.80 13.62 1.94
C PHE A 212 22.76 14.57 2.66
N SER A 213 22.93 15.81 2.18
CA SER A 213 23.83 16.78 2.84
C SER A 213 23.28 17.31 4.17
N GLU A 214 21.97 17.47 4.27
CA GLU A 214 21.30 17.99 5.46
C GLU A 214 20.78 16.90 6.41
N ALA A 215 20.79 15.64 5.97
CA ALA A 215 20.28 14.47 6.71
C ALA A 215 18.84 14.63 7.24
N ARG A 216 18.04 15.54 6.64
CA ARG A 216 16.65 15.82 7.04
C ARG A 216 15.66 15.62 5.91
N GLY A 217 16.11 15.71 4.68
CA GLY A 217 15.29 15.70 3.50
C GLY A 217 15.37 17.01 2.72
N THR A 218 14.53 17.15 1.70
CA THR A 218 14.46 18.30 0.79
C THR A 218 13.01 18.68 0.56
N GLU A 219 12.76 19.98 0.34
CA GLU A 219 11.42 20.43 -0.01
C GLU A 219 11.12 20.22 -1.49
N PHE A 220 9.92 19.75 -1.77
CA PHE A 220 9.34 19.60 -3.10
C PHE A 220 7.90 20.11 -3.10
N THR A 221 7.54 20.87 -4.14
CA THR A 221 6.17 21.33 -4.35
C THR A 221 5.56 20.47 -5.47
N ALA A 222 4.60 19.63 -5.12
CA ALA A 222 3.91 18.77 -6.07
C ALA A 222 2.93 19.56 -6.95
N ALA A 223 2.30 18.90 -7.92
CA ALA A 223 1.37 19.51 -8.88
C ALA A 223 0.12 20.11 -8.20
N ASP A 224 -0.24 19.65 -7.01
CA ASP A 224 -1.30 20.21 -6.16
C ASP A 224 -0.96 21.55 -5.52
N GLY A 225 0.27 22.03 -5.69
CA GLY A 225 0.78 23.29 -5.11
C GLY A 225 1.18 23.18 -3.63
N ILE A 226 1.17 21.99 -3.04
CA ILE A 226 1.53 21.78 -1.63
C ILE A 226 3.02 21.44 -1.54
N ALA A 227 3.74 22.20 -0.73
CA ALA A 227 5.14 21.90 -0.40
C ALA A 227 5.20 20.80 0.64
N ARG A 228 6.04 19.79 0.39
CA ARG A 228 6.26 18.64 1.27
C ARG A 228 7.76 18.40 1.45
N THR A 229 8.14 17.89 2.61
CA THR A 229 9.51 17.42 2.84
C THR A 229 9.62 15.96 2.42
N ILE A 230 10.44 15.69 1.41
CA ILE A 230 10.85 14.32 1.04
C ILE A 230 12.07 13.97 1.87
N SER A 231 11.97 12.95 2.72
CA SER A 231 13.03 12.60 3.65
C SER A 231 14.21 11.89 2.98
N VAL A 232 15.36 11.90 3.64
CA VAL A 232 16.50 11.07 3.21
C VAL A 232 16.16 9.59 3.22
N ASN A 233 15.35 9.14 4.17
CA ASN A 233 14.90 7.75 4.27
C ASN A 233 14.09 7.33 3.03
N TRP A 234 13.26 8.24 2.50
CA TRP A 234 12.52 7.98 1.26
C TRP A 234 13.46 7.65 0.10
N PHE A 235 14.53 8.44 -0.08
CA PHE A 235 15.52 8.19 -1.13
C PHE A 235 16.31 6.89 -0.87
N ASP A 236 16.72 6.63 0.37
CA ASP A 236 17.42 5.40 0.74
C ASP A 236 16.57 4.16 0.46
N ASP A 237 15.31 4.15 0.87
CA ASP A 237 14.39 3.05 0.63
C ASP A 237 14.14 2.83 -0.87
N MET A 238 14.03 3.91 -1.65
CA MET A 238 13.88 3.82 -3.11
C MET A 238 15.08 3.15 -3.77
N THR A 239 16.31 3.32 -3.25
CA THR A 239 17.49 2.60 -3.79
C THR A 239 17.40 1.09 -3.59
N LEU A 240 16.66 0.63 -2.57
CA LEU A 240 16.43 -0.77 -2.25
C LEU A 240 15.20 -1.34 -2.97
N SER A 241 14.28 -0.46 -3.38
CA SER A 241 13.03 -0.81 -4.06
C SER A 241 13.30 -1.26 -5.50
N ASN A 242 12.99 -2.52 -5.78
CA ASN A 242 13.09 -3.09 -7.12
C ASN A 242 11.99 -4.14 -7.34
N PRO A 243 10.75 -3.69 -7.58
CA PRO A 243 9.60 -4.59 -7.75
C PRO A 243 9.80 -5.57 -8.91
N MET A 244 10.48 -5.15 -9.98
CA MET A 244 10.74 -6.00 -11.15
C MET A 244 11.65 -7.19 -10.86
N LYS A 245 12.48 -7.14 -9.81
CA LYS A 245 13.36 -8.24 -9.41
C LYS A 245 12.60 -9.52 -9.08
N ASN A 246 11.40 -9.37 -8.55
CA ASN A 246 10.58 -10.47 -8.03
C ASN A 246 9.38 -10.81 -8.94
N VAL A 247 9.25 -10.17 -10.10
CA VAL A 247 8.09 -10.32 -11.01
C VAL A 247 7.75 -11.78 -11.34
N GLN A 248 8.75 -12.66 -11.42
CA GLN A 248 8.56 -14.08 -11.67
C GLN A 248 7.89 -14.85 -10.51
N HIS A 249 7.78 -14.25 -9.33
CA HIS A 249 7.13 -14.87 -8.17
C HIS A 249 5.64 -14.53 -8.05
N ILE A 250 5.13 -13.62 -8.89
CA ILE A 250 3.71 -13.27 -8.89
C ILE A 250 2.87 -14.53 -9.17
N LYS A 251 1.85 -14.72 -8.34
CA LYS A 251 0.92 -15.87 -8.40
C LYS A 251 -0.51 -15.34 -8.59
N GLY A 252 -1.41 -16.27 -8.92
CA GLY A 252 -2.84 -15.94 -9.05
C GLY A 252 -3.14 -15.06 -10.25
N SER A 253 -3.84 -13.94 -10.06
CA SER A 253 -4.26 -13.03 -11.12
C SER A 253 -3.53 -11.71 -11.05
N LEU A 254 -3.10 -11.18 -12.20
CA LEU A 254 -2.49 -9.85 -12.33
C LEU A 254 -3.20 -9.07 -13.42
N GLN A 255 -3.69 -7.88 -13.10
CA GLN A 255 -4.15 -6.89 -14.08
C GLN A 255 -3.19 -5.71 -14.08
N VAL A 256 -2.85 -5.22 -15.28
CA VAL A 256 -2.07 -3.98 -15.47
C VAL A 256 -2.90 -3.04 -16.32
N ILE A 257 -3.21 -1.85 -15.78
CA ILE A 257 -3.91 -0.79 -16.50
C ILE A 257 -2.91 0.33 -16.77
N SER A 258 -2.80 0.75 -18.03
CA SER A 258 -1.89 1.81 -18.46
C SER A 258 -2.62 2.87 -19.29
N ALA A 259 -2.04 4.07 -19.34
CA ALA A 259 -2.53 5.16 -20.16
C ALA A 259 -1.55 5.46 -21.31
N SER A 260 -2.07 5.64 -22.53
CA SER A 260 -1.25 5.79 -23.75
C SER A 260 -0.47 7.10 -23.81
N LYS A 261 -0.84 8.09 -22.98
CA LYS A 261 -0.22 9.43 -22.90
C LYS A 261 0.42 9.68 -21.53
N ASP A 262 0.70 8.61 -20.77
CA ASP A 262 1.31 8.70 -19.46
C ASP A 262 2.78 9.10 -19.56
N GLU A 263 3.14 10.27 -19.03
CA GLU A 263 4.49 10.80 -19.03
C GLU A 263 5.28 10.36 -17.77
N LEU A 264 4.59 9.92 -16.70
CA LEU A 264 5.21 9.43 -15.48
C LEU A 264 5.52 7.92 -15.54
N VAL A 265 4.70 7.15 -16.28
CA VAL A 265 4.94 5.71 -16.50
C VAL A 265 4.97 5.43 -17.99
N PRO A 266 6.14 5.60 -18.65
CA PRO A 266 6.28 5.35 -20.07
C PRO A 266 5.86 3.93 -20.45
N ALA A 267 5.28 3.76 -21.63
CA ALA A 267 4.82 2.46 -22.15
C ALA A 267 5.90 1.35 -22.11
N ALA A 268 7.20 1.73 -22.15
CA ALA A 268 8.30 0.79 -22.02
C ALA A 268 8.32 0.10 -20.65
N VAL A 269 7.96 0.80 -19.56
CA VAL A 269 7.88 0.27 -18.20
C VAL A 269 6.76 -0.76 -18.12
N THR A 270 5.56 -0.41 -18.57
CA THR A 270 4.42 -1.35 -18.64
C THR A 270 4.74 -2.59 -19.47
N LYS A 271 5.36 -2.41 -20.63
CA LYS A 271 5.78 -3.53 -21.49
C LYS A 271 6.81 -4.43 -20.80
N ALA A 272 7.76 -3.86 -20.08
CA ALA A 272 8.76 -4.64 -19.32
C ALA A 272 8.08 -5.46 -18.22
N LEU A 273 7.12 -4.86 -17.48
CA LEU A 273 6.33 -5.55 -16.46
C LEU A 273 5.56 -6.74 -17.06
N LEU A 274 4.80 -6.53 -18.12
CA LEU A 274 4.01 -7.57 -18.77
C LEU A 274 4.90 -8.72 -19.30
N ASN A 275 6.04 -8.40 -19.90
CA ASN A 275 7.01 -9.40 -20.35
C ASN A 275 7.61 -10.21 -19.18
N GLY A 276 7.94 -9.55 -18.07
CA GLY A 276 8.44 -10.21 -16.86
C GLY A 276 7.39 -11.12 -16.24
N ALA A 277 6.15 -10.62 -16.11
CA ALA A 277 5.03 -11.35 -15.53
C ALA A 277 4.60 -12.56 -16.40
N ALA A 278 4.79 -12.50 -17.71
CA ALA A 278 4.50 -13.64 -18.59
C ALA A 278 5.35 -14.89 -18.26
N GLY A 279 6.48 -14.72 -17.59
CA GLY A 279 7.32 -15.83 -17.09
C GLY A 279 6.92 -16.36 -15.71
N SER A 280 5.95 -15.72 -15.04
CA SER A 280 5.44 -16.09 -13.73
C SER A 280 4.33 -17.17 -13.81
N GLN A 281 3.74 -17.48 -12.67
CA GLN A 281 2.55 -18.35 -12.59
C GLN A 281 1.24 -17.57 -12.64
N ALA A 282 1.29 -16.25 -12.82
CA ALA A 282 0.12 -15.40 -12.81
C ALA A 282 -0.68 -15.51 -14.11
N LYS A 283 -2.02 -15.42 -13.97
CA LYS A 283 -2.92 -15.14 -15.10
C LYS A 283 -2.88 -13.62 -15.34
N VAL A 284 -2.18 -13.18 -16.38
CA VAL A 284 -1.95 -11.76 -16.68
C VAL A 284 -3.00 -11.23 -17.64
N SER A 285 -3.58 -10.08 -17.30
CA SER A 285 -4.44 -9.28 -18.17
C SER A 285 -3.90 -7.84 -18.26
N ALA A 286 -4.17 -7.15 -19.37
CA ALA A 286 -3.76 -5.77 -19.58
C ALA A 286 -4.87 -4.96 -20.22
N LEU A 287 -4.99 -3.69 -19.81
CA LEU A 287 -5.85 -2.68 -20.42
C LEU A 287 -5.03 -1.42 -20.65
N GLU A 288 -5.04 -0.91 -21.88
CA GLU A 288 -4.51 0.43 -22.19
C GLU A 288 -5.67 1.35 -22.52
N VAL A 289 -5.71 2.53 -21.89
CA VAL A 289 -6.72 3.56 -22.13
C VAL A 289 -6.11 4.80 -22.75
N ASP A 290 -6.90 5.58 -23.53
CA ASP A 290 -6.45 6.83 -24.13
C ASP A 290 -6.55 7.99 -23.13
N SER A 291 -5.55 8.09 -22.24
CA SER A 291 -5.46 9.11 -21.19
C SER A 291 -4.00 9.44 -20.86
N ASP A 292 -3.81 10.46 -20.05
CA ASP A 292 -2.59 10.73 -19.30
C ASP A 292 -2.56 9.95 -17.98
N HIS A 293 -1.56 10.23 -17.12
CA HIS A 293 -1.40 9.58 -15.82
C HIS A 293 -2.62 9.71 -14.90
N SER A 294 -3.42 10.78 -15.04
CA SER A 294 -4.59 11.02 -14.17
C SER A 294 -5.77 10.09 -14.43
N PHE A 295 -5.82 9.38 -15.57
CA PHE A 295 -6.95 8.53 -15.97
C PHE A 295 -8.31 9.25 -15.95
N GLY A 296 -8.31 10.58 -15.99
CA GLY A 296 -9.51 11.38 -15.84
C GLY A 296 -10.16 11.26 -14.43
N PHE A 297 -9.43 10.79 -13.44
CA PHE A 297 -9.93 10.60 -12.07
C PHE A 297 -10.48 11.86 -11.41
N PRO A 298 -9.91 13.08 -11.63
CA PRO A 298 -10.50 14.31 -11.12
C PRO A 298 -11.85 14.70 -11.76
N GLN A 299 -12.26 14.07 -12.85
CA GLN A 299 -13.51 14.38 -13.57
C GLN A 299 -14.51 13.23 -13.36
N GLU A 300 -15.58 13.47 -12.59
CA GLU A 300 -16.59 12.46 -12.26
C GLU A 300 -17.31 11.87 -13.50
N ASP A 301 -17.48 12.66 -14.58
CA ASP A 301 -18.13 12.27 -15.82
C ASP A 301 -17.16 11.69 -16.87
N SER A 302 -15.91 11.43 -16.51
CA SER A 302 -14.91 10.87 -17.40
C SER A 302 -15.24 9.43 -17.81
N ALA A 303 -15.36 9.18 -19.11
CA ALA A 303 -15.56 7.84 -19.64
C ALA A 303 -14.36 6.91 -19.35
N VAL A 304 -13.14 7.45 -19.28
CA VAL A 304 -11.94 6.69 -18.94
C VAL A 304 -11.97 6.27 -17.47
N ARG A 305 -12.34 7.20 -16.56
CA ARG A 305 -12.56 6.89 -15.13
C ARG A 305 -13.53 5.71 -14.98
N ALA A 306 -14.71 5.80 -15.61
CA ALA A 306 -15.71 4.74 -15.55
C ALA A 306 -15.18 3.40 -16.10
N GLN A 307 -14.45 3.44 -17.21
CA GLN A 307 -13.83 2.24 -17.80
C GLN A 307 -12.82 1.58 -16.87
N VAL A 308 -11.99 2.37 -16.16
CA VAL A 308 -11.00 1.85 -15.21
C VAL A 308 -11.71 1.22 -14.00
N ILE A 309 -12.72 1.90 -13.43
CA ILE A 309 -13.50 1.37 -12.29
C ILE A 309 -14.13 0.02 -12.67
N GLU A 310 -14.85 -0.06 -13.80
CA GLU A 310 -15.46 -1.29 -14.29
C GLU A 310 -14.42 -2.41 -14.48
N ALA A 311 -13.27 -2.09 -15.08
CA ALA A 311 -12.21 -3.07 -15.32
C ALA A 311 -11.63 -3.64 -14.04
N VAL A 312 -11.43 -2.80 -13.00
CA VAL A 312 -10.91 -3.24 -11.69
C VAL A 312 -11.93 -4.11 -10.96
N VAL A 313 -13.19 -3.67 -10.89
CA VAL A 313 -14.27 -4.43 -10.23
C VAL A 313 -14.45 -5.81 -10.90
N THR A 314 -14.53 -5.84 -12.23
CA THR A 314 -14.66 -7.09 -12.99
C THR A 314 -13.47 -8.02 -12.75
N PHE A 315 -12.26 -7.47 -12.75
CA PHE A 315 -11.04 -8.26 -12.53
C PHE A 315 -11.06 -8.99 -11.18
N PHE A 316 -11.38 -8.29 -10.08
CA PHE A 316 -11.42 -8.92 -8.76
C PHE A 316 -12.60 -9.88 -8.62
N ALA A 317 -13.76 -9.58 -9.21
CA ALA A 317 -14.89 -10.50 -9.24
C ALA A 317 -14.57 -11.82 -9.97
N ASP A 318 -13.77 -11.77 -11.03
CA ASP A 318 -13.31 -12.96 -11.78
C ASP A 318 -12.18 -13.71 -11.06
N ALA A 319 -11.43 -13.04 -10.18
CA ALA A 319 -10.25 -13.59 -9.50
C ALA A 319 -10.62 -14.35 -8.22
N PHE A 320 -11.74 -14.01 -7.56
CA PHE A 320 -12.15 -14.54 -6.26
C PHE A 320 -13.43 -15.40 -6.31
#